data_3604b27d5799aaa25cc4a994c80f0e2f
#
_entry.id   3604b27d5799aaa25cc4a994c80f0e2f
#
_cell.length_a   1.000
_cell.length_b   1.000
_cell.length_c   1.000
_cell.angle_alpha   90.00
_cell.angle_beta   90.00
_cell.angle_gamma   90.00
#
_symmetry.space_group_name_H-M   'P 1'
#
loop_
_entity.id
_entity.type
_entity.pdbx_description
1 polymer ?
#
loop_
_entity_poly.entity_id
_entity_poly.type
_entity_poly.pdbx_seq_one_letter_code
_entity_poly.pdbx_strand_id
1 'polypeptide(L)'
;MTRWNVPASSTLTETMPRDTVGEAVFTKLNLAVPRQWSRILVVTSLYHVARTHEIFTLIYGPLFQIDVIGAGEPATAVQQASEAKSLDAFRRTFENLFPCEDRDIIQRLQQRHPFYNGDIHPKI
;
A
#
# COMPACT_ATOMS: atom_id res chain seq x y z
N MET A 1 -13.03 -12.35 15.86
CA MET A 1 -12.05 -12.29 16.36
C MET A 1 -11.94 -11.64 17.35
N THR A 2 -12.02 -11.59 18.50
CA THR A 2 -11.10 -11.40 18.73
C THR A 2 -10.62 -11.21 20.06
N ARG A 3 -9.48 -11.61 20.27
CA ARG A 3 -8.66 -11.46 21.45
C ARG A 3 -8.64 -10.03 21.98
N TRP A 4 -8.96 -9.06 21.13
CA TRP A 4 -8.97 -7.64 21.44
C TRP A 4 -10.37 -7.05 21.43
N ASN A 5 -11.40 -7.90 21.49
CA ASN A 5 -12.79 -7.47 21.46
C ASN A 5 -13.18 -6.61 20.25
N VAL A 6 -12.49 -6.79 19.13
CA VAL A 6 -12.89 -6.15 17.88
C VAL A 6 -14.01 -6.99 17.25
N PRO A 7 -15.20 -6.42 17.04
CA PRO A 7 -16.31 -7.18 16.44
C PRO A 7 -15.96 -7.66 15.03
N ALA A 8 -16.36 -8.88 14.70
CA ALA A 8 -16.18 -9.39 13.35
C ALA A 8 -16.86 -8.51 12.30
N SER A 9 -17.98 -7.89 12.66
CA SER A 9 -18.71 -6.94 11.80
C SER A 9 -17.92 -5.68 11.48
N SER A 10 -16.88 -5.38 12.26
CA SER A 10 -15.99 -4.22 12.05
C SER A 10 -14.67 -4.63 11.39
N THR A 11 -14.55 -5.87 10.93
CA THR A 11 -13.33 -6.41 10.35
C THR A 11 -13.60 -6.80 8.88
N LEU A 12 -12.75 -6.29 7.99
CA LEU A 12 -12.82 -6.59 6.55
C LEU A 12 -11.48 -7.12 6.10
N THR A 13 -11.51 -8.04 5.13
CA THR A 13 -10.29 -8.64 4.57
C THR A 13 -10.21 -8.33 3.08
N GLU A 14 -9.05 -7.85 2.64
CA GLU A 14 -8.75 -7.68 1.22
C GLU A 14 -7.68 -8.70 0.83
N THR A 15 -7.95 -9.52 -0.18
CA THR A 15 -7.10 -10.66 -0.54
C THR A 15 -6.34 -10.50 -1.86
N MET A 16 -6.59 -9.43 -2.62
CA MET A 16 -5.92 -9.18 -3.90
C MET A 16 -4.45 -8.75 -3.77
N PRO A 17 -4.06 -8.02 -2.73
CA PRO A 17 -2.69 -7.51 -2.64
C PRO A 17 -1.65 -8.60 -2.54
N ARG A 18 -0.51 -8.36 -3.20
CA ARG A 18 0.67 -9.23 -3.15
C ARG A 18 1.88 -8.51 -2.55
N ASP A 19 1.75 -7.21 -2.29
CA ASP A 19 2.76 -6.36 -1.66
C ASP A 19 2.12 -5.08 -1.13
N THR A 20 2.94 -4.17 -0.59
CA THR A 20 2.46 -2.90 -0.01
C THR A 20 1.77 -2.01 -1.05
N VAL A 21 2.27 -1.98 -2.28
CA VAL A 21 1.63 -1.20 -3.36
C VAL A 21 0.23 -1.73 -3.63
N GLY A 22 0.09 -3.04 -3.76
CA GLY A 22 -1.22 -3.67 -3.93
C GLY A 22 -2.13 -3.45 -2.74
N GLU A 23 -1.60 -3.47 -1.52
CA GLU A 23 -2.38 -3.15 -0.32
C GLU A 23 -3.00 -1.76 -0.44
N ALA A 24 -2.23 -0.76 -0.84
CA ALA A 24 -2.75 0.59 -1.02
C ALA A 24 -3.79 0.67 -2.14
N VAL A 25 -3.50 0.09 -3.29
CA VAL A 25 -4.40 0.14 -4.47
C VAL A 25 -5.73 -0.54 -4.17
N PHE A 26 -5.68 -1.78 -3.73
CA PHE A 26 -6.90 -2.58 -3.59
C PHE A 26 -7.73 -2.20 -2.36
N THR A 27 -7.11 -1.79 -1.25
CA THR A 27 -7.88 -1.28 -0.12
C THR A 27 -8.58 0.03 -0.48
N LYS A 28 -7.93 0.91 -1.24
CA LYS A 28 -8.56 2.13 -1.71
C LYS A 28 -9.77 1.83 -2.59
N LEU A 29 -9.59 1.03 -3.63
CA LEU A 29 -10.64 0.80 -4.62
C LEU A 29 -11.77 -0.08 -4.10
N ASN A 30 -11.45 -1.07 -3.29
CA ASN A 30 -12.44 -2.06 -2.86
C ASN A 30 -13.08 -1.74 -1.51
N LEU A 31 -12.43 -0.96 -0.67
CA LEU A 31 -12.92 -0.65 0.67
C LEU A 31 -13.14 0.85 0.91
N ALA A 32 -12.11 1.67 0.73
CA ALA A 32 -12.17 3.07 1.14
C ALA A 32 -13.11 3.91 0.26
N VAL A 33 -12.98 3.81 -1.06
CA VAL A 33 -13.80 4.59 -1.99
C VAL A 33 -15.28 4.19 -1.90
N PRO A 34 -15.65 2.90 -1.98
CA PRO A 34 -17.06 2.50 -1.86
C PRO A 34 -17.71 2.90 -0.53
N ARG A 35 -16.92 2.96 0.54
CA ARG A 35 -17.41 3.31 1.89
C ARG A 35 -17.27 4.78 2.22
N GLN A 36 -16.76 5.57 1.29
CA GLN A 36 -16.57 7.02 1.46
C GLN A 36 -15.71 7.38 2.69
N TRP A 37 -14.70 6.54 2.97
CA TRP A 37 -13.72 6.86 4.01
C TRP A 37 -12.85 8.03 3.54
N SER A 38 -12.42 8.86 4.47
CA SER A 38 -11.53 9.99 4.18
C SER A 38 -10.26 9.98 5.02
N ARG A 39 -10.22 9.18 6.07
CA ARG A 39 -9.11 9.10 7.00
C ARG A 39 -8.66 7.65 7.12
N ILE A 40 -7.37 7.41 6.88
CA ILE A 40 -6.80 6.08 6.89
C ILE A 40 -5.62 6.08 7.86
N LEU A 41 -5.65 5.17 8.83
CA LEU A 41 -4.52 4.89 9.70
C LEU A 41 -3.93 3.55 9.30
N VAL A 42 -2.67 3.55 8.88
CA VAL A 42 -1.96 2.32 8.50
C VAL A 42 -1.03 1.92 9.63
N VAL A 43 -1.09 0.66 10.02
CA VAL A 43 -0.18 0.08 11.01
C VAL A 43 0.72 -0.92 10.30
N THR A 44 2.02 -0.74 10.42
CA THR A 44 3.00 -1.60 9.76
C THR A 44 4.24 -1.78 10.65
N SER A 45 5.20 -2.56 10.20
CA SER A 45 6.48 -2.69 10.91
C SER A 45 7.22 -1.37 10.92
N LEU A 46 7.92 -1.07 12.03
CA LEU A 46 8.61 0.20 12.21
C LEU A 46 9.54 0.53 11.02
N TYR A 47 10.25 -0.45 10.48
CA TYR A 47 11.16 -0.23 9.36
C TYR A 47 10.46 0.02 8.01
N HIS A 48 9.15 -0.21 7.91
CA HIS A 48 8.37 0.03 6.69
C HIS A 48 7.65 1.38 6.67
N VAL A 49 7.67 2.15 7.77
CA VAL A 49 6.82 3.35 7.92
C VAL A 49 7.05 4.36 6.80
N ALA A 50 8.31 4.71 6.51
CA ALA A 50 8.61 5.73 5.52
C ALA A 50 8.12 5.32 4.12
N ARG A 51 8.41 4.09 3.70
CA ARG A 51 7.99 3.57 2.40
C ARG A 51 6.48 3.44 2.30
N THR A 52 5.86 2.92 3.35
CA THR A 52 4.40 2.78 3.42
C THR A 52 3.69 4.13 3.31
N HIS A 53 4.20 5.14 4.00
CA HIS A 53 3.64 6.49 3.94
C HIS A 53 3.72 7.08 2.53
N GLU A 54 4.85 6.96 1.87
CA GLU A 54 5.01 7.46 0.50
C GLU A 54 4.09 6.74 -0.48
N ILE A 55 3.99 5.41 -0.38
CA ILE A 55 3.14 4.60 -1.25
C ILE A 55 1.67 4.96 -1.06
N PHE A 56 1.19 4.97 0.18
CA PHE A 56 -0.22 5.26 0.46
C PHE A 56 -0.58 6.71 0.09
N THR A 57 0.32 7.65 0.29
CA THR A 57 0.08 9.05 -0.06
C THR A 57 -0.09 9.22 -1.57
N LEU A 58 0.76 8.59 -2.38
CA LEU A 58 0.61 8.63 -3.84
C LEU A 58 -0.69 7.97 -4.30
N ILE A 59 -0.94 6.76 -3.82
CA ILE A 59 -2.06 5.94 -4.28
C ILE A 59 -3.41 6.53 -3.86
N TYR A 60 -3.53 6.93 -2.59
CA TYR A 60 -4.79 7.48 -2.08
C TYR A 60 -5.06 8.90 -2.54
N GLY A 61 -4.01 9.73 -2.65
CA GLY A 61 -4.13 11.10 -3.12
C GLY A 61 -4.56 12.10 -2.06
N PRO A 62 -4.71 13.38 -2.44
CA PRO A 62 -4.88 14.48 -1.48
C PRO A 62 -6.25 14.53 -0.80
N LEU A 63 -7.24 13.78 -1.28
CA LEU A 63 -8.57 13.75 -0.65
C LEU A 63 -8.62 12.86 0.59
N PHE A 64 -7.56 12.09 0.84
CA PHE A 64 -7.48 11.22 2.01
C PHE A 64 -6.41 11.72 2.97
N GLN A 65 -6.71 11.65 4.26
CA GLN A 65 -5.72 11.84 5.30
C GLN A 65 -5.08 10.49 5.62
N ILE A 66 -3.79 10.38 5.38
CA ILE A 66 -3.03 9.15 5.60
C ILE A 66 -2.09 9.34 6.78
N ASP A 67 -2.25 8.51 7.80
CA ASP A 67 -1.31 8.42 8.92
C ASP A 67 -0.75 7.00 8.96
N VAL A 68 0.55 6.88 9.23
CA VAL A 68 1.21 5.58 9.32
C VAL A 68 1.94 5.49 10.64
N ILE A 69 1.71 4.43 11.38
CA ILE A 69 2.43 4.14 12.62
C ILE A 69 3.14 2.81 12.51
N GLY A 70 4.30 2.72 13.15
CA GLY A 70 5.11 1.52 13.15
C GLY A 70 5.07 0.79 14.47
N ALA A 71 5.19 -0.54 14.39
CA ALA A 71 5.29 -1.42 15.54
C ALA A 71 6.53 -2.32 15.39
N GLY A 72 7.06 -2.80 16.51
CA GLY A 72 8.21 -3.71 16.52
C GLY A 72 9.53 -3.00 16.71
N GLU A 73 10.61 -3.67 16.33
CA GLU A 73 11.98 -3.24 16.56
C GLU A 73 12.46 -2.29 15.47
N PRO A 74 13.47 -1.44 15.76
CA PRO A 74 14.14 -0.64 14.75
C PRO A 74 14.74 -1.49 13.64
N ALA A 75 14.86 -0.91 12.45
CA ALA A 75 15.40 -1.60 11.29
C ALA A 75 16.87 -1.98 11.47
N THR A 76 17.20 -3.21 11.06
CA THR A 76 18.61 -3.63 10.90
C THR A 76 19.20 -2.96 9.65
N ALA A 77 20.53 -3.00 9.50
CA ALA A 77 21.20 -2.48 8.30
C ALA A 77 20.71 -3.18 7.02
N VAL A 78 20.46 -4.50 7.09
CA VAL A 78 19.94 -5.28 5.96
C VAL A 78 18.53 -4.82 5.60
N GLN A 79 17.68 -4.62 6.60
CA GLN A 79 16.31 -4.14 6.38
C GLN A 79 16.30 -2.72 5.80
N GLN A 80 17.15 -1.82 6.28
CA GLN A 80 17.28 -0.46 5.74
C GLN A 80 17.66 -0.47 4.27
N ALA A 81 18.63 -1.31 3.89
CA ALA A 81 19.05 -1.45 2.49
C ALA A 81 17.93 -2.01 1.62
N SER A 82 17.21 -3.00 2.10
CA SER A 82 16.07 -3.59 1.41
C SER A 82 14.94 -2.57 1.21
N GLU A 83 14.64 -1.77 2.24
CA GLU A 83 13.63 -0.71 2.16
C GLU A 83 14.01 0.37 1.15
N ALA A 84 15.27 0.78 1.13
CA ALA A 84 15.76 1.77 0.17
C ALA A 84 15.62 1.26 -1.27
N LYS A 85 15.93 0.00 -1.51
CA LYS A 85 15.79 -0.64 -2.82
C LYS A 85 14.33 -0.74 -3.26
N SER A 86 13.45 -1.13 -2.34
CA SER A 86 12.02 -1.24 -2.61
C SER A 86 11.39 0.11 -2.88
N LEU A 87 11.78 1.15 -2.15
CA LEU A 87 11.29 2.51 -2.36
C LEU A 87 11.74 3.05 -3.71
N ASP A 88 12.97 2.82 -4.10
CA ASP A 88 13.49 3.21 -5.41
C ASP A 88 12.73 2.51 -6.55
N ALA A 89 12.46 1.22 -6.39
CA ALA A 89 11.67 0.45 -7.35
C ALA A 89 10.25 0.99 -7.48
N PHE A 90 9.61 1.35 -6.37
CA PHE A 90 8.30 1.97 -6.37
C PHE A 90 8.31 3.30 -7.12
N ARG A 91 9.27 4.15 -6.83
CA ARG A 91 9.40 5.46 -7.48
C ARG A 91 9.58 5.34 -8.99
N ARG A 92 10.36 4.36 -9.44
CA ARG A 92 10.56 4.10 -10.87
C ARG A 92 9.29 3.58 -11.54
N THR A 93 8.57 2.68 -10.87
CA THR A 93 7.32 2.12 -11.42
C THR A 93 6.26 3.19 -11.62
N PHE A 94 6.15 4.12 -10.70
CA PHE A 94 5.11 5.16 -10.71
C PHE A 94 5.65 6.56 -11.02
N GLU A 95 6.78 6.64 -11.69
CA GLU A 95 7.36 7.94 -12.07
C GLU A 95 6.40 8.74 -12.95
N ASN A 96 6.43 10.07 -12.76
CA ASN A 96 5.60 11.02 -13.53
C ASN A 96 4.09 10.85 -13.38
N LEU A 97 3.63 10.13 -12.36
CA LEU A 97 2.21 10.07 -12.02
C LEU A 97 1.88 11.04 -10.90
N PHE A 98 0.74 11.70 -11.03
CA PHE A 98 0.21 12.54 -9.97
C PHE A 98 -0.57 11.69 -8.97
N PRO A 99 -0.62 12.11 -7.69
CA PRO A 99 -1.43 11.41 -6.69
C PRO A 99 -2.89 11.29 -7.11
N CYS A 100 -3.50 10.14 -6.83
CA CYS A 100 -4.92 9.87 -7.07
C CYS A 100 -5.32 9.70 -8.55
N GLU A 101 -4.39 9.44 -9.44
CA GLU A 101 -4.71 9.09 -10.83
C GLU A 101 -4.97 7.59 -10.95
N ASP A 102 -6.11 7.13 -10.44
CA ASP A 102 -6.42 5.70 -10.28
C ASP A 102 -6.26 4.88 -11.55
N ARG A 103 -6.74 5.40 -12.68
CA ARG A 103 -6.63 4.70 -13.96
C ARG A 103 -5.19 4.47 -14.36
N ASP A 104 -4.35 5.49 -14.23
CA ASP A 104 -2.95 5.41 -14.60
C ASP A 104 -2.16 4.57 -13.61
N ILE A 105 -2.51 4.63 -12.33
CA ILE A 105 -1.92 3.80 -11.28
C ILE A 105 -2.18 2.33 -11.56
N ILE A 106 -3.42 1.95 -11.86
CA ILE A 106 -3.79 0.57 -12.19
C ILE A 106 -3.05 0.11 -13.46
N GLN A 107 -3.00 0.95 -14.47
CA GLN A 107 -2.30 0.63 -15.71
C GLN A 107 -0.81 0.37 -15.46
N ARG A 108 -0.15 1.23 -14.66
CA ARG A 108 1.26 1.03 -14.29
C ARG A 108 1.47 -0.25 -13.50
N LEU A 109 0.56 -0.56 -12.56
CA LEU A 109 0.60 -1.80 -11.80
C LEU A 109 0.61 -3.01 -12.74
N GLN A 110 -0.31 -3.04 -13.69
CA GLN A 110 -0.46 -4.15 -14.62
C GLN A 110 0.67 -4.25 -15.65
N GLN A 111 1.30 -3.15 -16.01
CA GLN A 111 2.34 -3.13 -17.04
C GLN A 111 3.75 -3.24 -16.49
N ARG A 112 4.03 -2.64 -15.34
CA ARG A 112 5.40 -2.47 -14.85
C ARG A 112 5.70 -3.16 -13.52
N HIS A 113 4.68 -3.47 -12.72
CA HIS A 113 4.92 -4.06 -11.41
C HIS A 113 5.06 -5.59 -11.54
N PRO A 114 6.20 -6.19 -11.15
CA PRO A 114 6.46 -7.61 -11.43
C PRO A 114 5.50 -8.58 -10.75
N PHE A 115 4.85 -8.20 -9.66
CA PHE A 115 3.86 -9.06 -8.99
C PHE A 115 2.49 -9.04 -9.67
N TYR A 116 2.23 -8.09 -10.56
CA TYR A 116 0.92 -7.90 -11.18
C TYR A 116 0.94 -7.90 -12.69
N ASN A 117 2.12 -7.82 -13.31
CA ASN A 117 2.24 -7.75 -14.78
C ASN A 117 2.39 -9.10 -15.47
N GLY A 118 2.46 -10.18 -14.70
CA GLY A 118 2.63 -11.54 -15.24
C GLY A 118 4.06 -12.09 -15.15
N ASP A 119 5.04 -11.29 -14.70
CA ASP A 119 6.45 -11.73 -14.66
C ASP A 119 6.70 -12.78 -13.58
N ILE A 120 6.16 -12.58 -12.38
CA ILE A 120 6.37 -13.45 -11.23
C ILE A 120 5.09 -14.23 -10.87
N HIS A 121 3.95 -13.53 -10.88
CA HIS A 121 2.63 -14.08 -10.60
C HIS A 121 1.70 -13.84 -11.79
N PRO A 122 0.55 -14.55 -11.89
CA PRO A 122 -0.41 -14.28 -12.94
C PRO A 122 -0.84 -12.82 -12.97
N LYS A 123 -0.99 -12.28 -14.17
CA LYS A 123 -1.44 -10.90 -14.36
C LYS A 123 -2.86 -10.72 -13.83
N ILE A 124 -3.10 -9.58 -13.24
CA ILE A 124 -4.44 -9.24 -12.75
C ILE A 124 -5.24 -8.49 -13.83
#